data_acc07430a0db51238f0f13dce16267b5
#
_entry.id   acc07430a0db51238f0f13dce16267b5
#
_cell.length_a   1.000
_cell.length_b   1.000
_cell.length_c   1.000
_cell.angle_alpha   90.00
_cell.angle_beta   90.00
_cell.angle_gamma   90.00
#
_symmetry.space_group_name_H-M   'P 1'
#
loop_
_entity.id
_entity.type
_entity.pdbx_description
1 polymer ?
#
loop_
_entity_poly.entity_id
_entity_poly.type
_entity_poly.pdbx_seq_one_letter_code
_entity_poly.pdbx_strand_id
1 'polypeptide(L)'
;MHLADIVQRGWQAVGAGDFDTLVADYVENMSFIMPGQNDVLEGRQAFRSALDSLGQILPPGFEITQLHQIEGENEVVSILEWKSNKIAGSQLCVLFKFEASKIYEERWFVDTEQWKNAF
;
A
#
# COMPACT_ATOMS: atom_id res chain seq x y z
N MET A 1 1.45 -5.74 -20.32
CA MET A 1 1.45 -4.73 -19.24
C MET A 1 2.45 -5.12 -18.19
N HIS A 2 3.31 -4.21 -17.80
CA HIS A 2 4.26 -4.47 -16.71
C HIS A 2 3.55 -4.48 -15.37
N LEU A 3 4.04 -5.32 -14.46
CA LEU A 3 3.48 -5.38 -13.09
C LEU A 3 3.58 -4.02 -12.38
N ALA A 4 4.65 -3.27 -12.64
CA ALA A 4 4.80 -1.93 -12.08
C ALA A 4 3.67 -0.98 -12.49
N ASP A 5 3.11 -1.15 -13.68
CA ASP A 5 1.98 -0.35 -14.16
C ASP A 5 0.72 -0.64 -13.37
N ILE A 6 0.53 -1.90 -12.98
CA ILE A 6 -0.61 -2.31 -12.14
C ILE A 6 -0.50 -1.66 -10.77
N VAL A 7 0.70 -1.67 -10.17
CA VAL A 7 0.93 -1.05 -8.86
C VAL A 7 0.74 0.47 -8.95
N GLN A 8 1.27 1.11 -10.00
CA GLN A 8 1.10 2.55 -10.18
C GLN A 8 -0.37 2.94 -10.31
N ARG A 9 -1.14 2.16 -11.06
CA ARG A 9 -2.59 2.35 -11.16
C ARG A 9 -3.26 2.26 -9.78
N GLY A 10 -2.79 1.32 -8.95
CA GLY A 10 -3.28 1.18 -7.57
C GLY A 10 -3.00 2.42 -6.72
N TRP A 11 -1.79 2.96 -6.77
CA TRP A 11 -1.46 4.18 -6.04
C TRP A 11 -2.33 5.35 -6.49
N GLN A 12 -2.58 5.47 -7.79
CA GLN A 12 -3.46 6.49 -8.33
C GLN A 12 -4.90 6.32 -7.87
N ALA A 13 -5.39 5.08 -7.82
CA ALA A 13 -6.74 4.78 -7.35
C ALA A 13 -6.91 5.14 -5.87
N VAL A 14 -5.92 4.86 -5.03
CA VAL A 14 -5.94 5.26 -3.62
C VAL A 14 -6.03 6.77 -3.51
N GLY A 15 -5.22 7.51 -4.26
CA GLY A 15 -5.23 8.97 -4.23
C GLY A 15 -6.55 9.57 -4.70
N ALA A 16 -7.25 8.88 -5.59
CA ALA A 16 -8.56 9.31 -6.10
C ALA A 16 -9.74 8.83 -5.24
N GLY A 17 -9.48 7.97 -4.24
CA GLY A 17 -10.54 7.37 -3.44
C GLY A 17 -11.34 6.31 -4.20
N ASP A 18 -10.80 5.80 -5.30
CA ASP A 18 -11.46 4.79 -6.13
C ASP A 18 -11.03 3.39 -5.69
N PHE A 19 -11.56 2.95 -4.57
CA PHE A 19 -11.15 1.70 -3.95
C PHE A 19 -11.66 0.46 -4.67
N ASP A 20 -12.74 0.57 -5.41
CA ASP A 20 -13.23 -0.55 -6.22
C ASP A 20 -12.27 -0.86 -7.37
N THR A 21 -11.73 0.15 -8.02
CA THR A 21 -10.69 -0.01 -9.03
C THR A 21 -9.42 -0.60 -8.42
N LEU A 22 -9.03 -0.13 -7.25
CA LEU A 22 -7.85 -0.64 -6.55
C LEU A 22 -7.95 -2.14 -6.31
N VAL A 23 -9.04 -2.58 -5.65
CA VAL A 23 -9.15 -4.00 -5.24
C VAL A 23 -9.36 -4.94 -6.41
N ALA A 24 -9.79 -4.44 -7.57
CA ALA A 24 -9.96 -5.27 -8.77
C ALA A 24 -8.65 -5.94 -9.22
N ASP A 25 -7.50 -5.37 -8.84
CA ASP A 25 -6.18 -5.92 -9.19
C ASP A 25 -5.67 -6.93 -8.15
N TYR A 26 -6.46 -7.29 -7.16
CA TYR A 26 -6.10 -8.23 -6.10
C TYR A 26 -6.89 -9.54 -6.23
N VAL A 27 -6.24 -10.66 -5.84
CA VAL A 27 -6.95 -11.93 -5.75
C VAL A 27 -7.90 -11.91 -4.54
N GLU A 28 -8.90 -12.79 -4.57
CA GLU A 28 -9.92 -12.83 -3.53
C GLU A 28 -9.36 -13.10 -2.13
N ASN A 29 -8.38 -13.99 -2.04
CA ASN A 29 -7.76 -14.39 -0.77
C ASN A 29 -6.43 -13.72 -0.51
N MET A 30 -6.29 -12.46 -0.91
CA MET A 30 -5.07 -11.69 -0.71
C MET A 30 -4.77 -11.46 0.77
N SER A 31 -3.53 -11.10 1.07
CA SER A 31 -3.08 -10.72 2.41
C SER A 31 -2.50 -9.31 2.39
N PHE A 32 -2.87 -8.51 3.38
CA PHE A 32 -2.29 -7.18 3.62
C PHE A 32 -1.55 -7.23 4.96
N ILE A 33 -0.25 -6.96 4.95
CA ILE A 33 0.62 -7.12 6.11
C ILE A 33 1.32 -5.81 6.43
N MET A 34 1.11 -5.31 7.64
CA MET A 34 1.78 -4.10 8.14
C MET A 34 2.76 -4.50 9.25
N PRO A 35 4.08 -4.45 9.00
CA PRO A 35 5.08 -4.81 10.02
C PRO A 35 4.97 -3.95 11.27
N GLY A 36 5.26 -4.56 12.42
CA GLY A 36 5.14 -3.89 13.70
C GLY A 36 3.74 -3.90 14.27
N GLN A 37 2.78 -4.44 13.54
CA GLN A 37 1.43 -4.73 13.99
C GLN A 37 1.23 -6.24 14.00
N ASN A 38 0.42 -6.72 14.92
CA ASN A 38 0.11 -8.15 14.99
C ASN A 38 -1.05 -8.55 14.08
N ASP A 39 -1.60 -7.56 13.36
CA ASP A 39 -2.78 -7.78 12.55
C ASP A 39 -2.41 -7.96 11.09
N VAL A 40 -2.91 -9.04 10.51
CA VAL A 40 -2.86 -9.30 9.07
C VAL A 40 -4.30 -9.29 8.58
N LEU A 41 -4.59 -8.44 7.59
CA LEU A 41 -5.88 -8.48 6.91
C LEU A 41 -5.83 -9.54 5.83
N GLU A 42 -6.76 -10.47 5.88
CA GLU A 42 -6.88 -11.52 4.89
C GLU A 42 -8.20 -11.39 4.14
N GLY A 43 -8.10 -11.44 2.81
CA GLY A 43 -9.24 -11.37 1.94
C GLY A 43 -9.47 -9.99 1.35
N ARG A 44 -9.80 -9.98 0.05
CA ARG A 44 -10.06 -8.76 -0.70
C ARG A 44 -11.20 -7.95 -0.11
N GLN A 45 -12.22 -8.62 0.41
CA GLN A 45 -13.38 -7.95 0.98
C GLN A 45 -13.02 -7.24 2.29
N ALA A 46 -12.23 -7.88 3.15
CA ALA A 46 -11.74 -7.27 4.39
C ALA A 46 -10.86 -6.06 4.08
N PHE A 47 -9.99 -6.19 3.08
CA PHE A 47 -9.15 -5.10 2.62
C PHE A 47 -9.98 -3.93 2.08
N ARG A 48 -10.98 -4.22 1.26
CA ARG A 48 -11.88 -3.19 0.72
C ARG A 48 -12.61 -2.44 1.84
N SER A 49 -13.09 -3.16 2.86
CA SER A 49 -13.76 -2.54 4.01
C SER A 49 -12.82 -1.67 4.82
N ALA A 50 -11.56 -2.10 5.00
CA ALA A 50 -10.56 -1.33 5.72
C ALA A 50 -10.24 -0.01 5.00
N LEU A 51 -10.28 0.01 3.68
CA LEU A 51 -10.04 1.22 2.89
C LEU A 51 -11.08 2.31 3.15
N ASP A 52 -12.29 1.96 3.54
CA ASP A 52 -13.31 2.95 3.91
C ASP A 52 -12.91 3.74 5.17
N SER A 53 -11.99 3.21 5.96
CA SER A 53 -11.45 3.86 7.14
C SER A 53 -10.01 4.32 6.93
N LEU A 54 -9.63 4.62 5.69
CA LEU A 54 -8.24 4.93 5.31
C LEU A 54 -7.67 6.09 6.12
N GLY A 55 -8.50 7.10 6.44
CA GLY A 55 -8.07 8.23 7.27
C GLY A 55 -7.69 7.85 8.71
N GLN A 56 -8.06 6.65 9.16
CA GLN A 56 -7.67 6.11 10.47
C GLN A 56 -6.42 5.23 10.39
N ILE A 57 -6.09 4.76 9.18
CA ILE A 57 -4.97 3.87 8.92
C ILE A 57 -3.71 4.67 8.58
N LEU A 58 -3.89 5.78 7.87
CA LEU A 58 -2.80 6.66 7.47
C LEU A 58 -2.69 7.86 8.40
N PRO A 59 -1.48 8.38 8.62
CA PRO A 59 -1.30 9.59 9.43
C PRO A 59 -2.03 10.78 8.81
N PRO A 60 -2.57 11.70 9.61
CA PRO A 60 -3.19 12.91 9.08
C PRO A 60 -2.22 13.70 8.19
N GLY A 61 -2.69 14.08 7.01
CA GLY A 61 -1.86 14.80 6.05
C GLY A 61 -0.90 13.92 5.26
N PHE A 62 -1.05 12.60 5.34
CA PHE A 62 -0.21 11.68 4.59
C PHE A 62 -0.29 11.98 3.10
N GLU A 63 0.89 12.14 2.49
CA GLU A 63 1.01 12.42 1.06
C GLU A 63 2.26 11.76 0.53
N ILE A 64 2.14 11.04 -0.57
CA ILE A 64 3.28 10.46 -1.27
C ILE A 64 3.89 11.56 -2.14
N THR A 65 5.15 11.87 -1.90
CA THR A 65 5.85 12.93 -2.63
C THR A 65 6.74 12.39 -3.75
N GLN A 66 7.19 11.15 -3.64
CA GLN A 66 7.95 10.47 -4.70
C GLN A 66 7.64 8.98 -4.68
N LEU A 67 7.62 8.40 -5.88
CA LEU A 67 7.42 6.96 -6.07
C LEU A 67 8.50 6.43 -6.99
N HIS A 68 9.24 5.43 -6.51
CA HIS A 68 10.20 4.67 -7.31
C HIS A 68 9.81 3.19 -7.23
N GLN A 69 9.76 2.51 -8.37
CA GLN A 69 9.35 1.11 -8.41
C GLN A 69 10.44 0.24 -9.01
N ILE A 70 10.62 -0.94 -8.41
CA ILE A 70 11.53 -1.98 -8.89
C ILE A 70 10.67 -3.20 -9.18
N GLU A 71 10.70 -3.66 -10.44
CA GLU A 71 9.92 -4.81 -10.88
C GLU A 71 10.80 -6.04 -10.98
N GLY A 72 10.40 -7.11 -10.29
CA GLY A 72 10.96 -8.44 -10.45
C GLY A 72 10.07 -9.29 -11.34
N GLU A 73 10.31 -10.60 -11.35
CA GLU A 73 9.57 -11.53 -12.21
C GLU A 73 8.08 -11.60 -11.82
N ASN A 74 7.80 -11.76 -10.52
CA ASN A 74 6.44 -11.89 -10.00
C ASN A 74 6.22 -10.96 -8.80
N GLU A 75 6.96 -9.87 -8.73
CA GLU A 75 6.84 -8.94 -7.61
C GLU A 75 7.28 -7.54 -8.01
N VAL A 76 6.77 -6.55 -7.27
CA VAL A 76 7.14 -5.15 -7.40
C VAL A 76 7.41 -4.60 -6.01
N VAL A 77 8.51 -3.86 -5.87
CA VAL A 77 8.79 -3.07 -4.67
C VAL A 77 8.56 -1.62 -5.01
N SER A 78 7.65 -0.97 -4.28
CA SER A 78 7.47 0.48 -4.35
C SER A 78 8.26 1.11 -3.22
N ILE A 79 9.16 2.02 -3.56
CA ILE A 79 9.90 2.84 -2.60
C ILE A 79 9.28 4.22 -2.64
N LEU A 80 8.70 4.64 -1.52
CA LEU A 80 7.93 5.87 -1.43
C LEU A 80 8.62 6.87 -0.55
N GLU A 81 8.65 8.13 -0.98
CA GLU A 81 8.87 9.25 -0.09
C GLU A 81 7.51 9.81 0.31
N TRP A 82 7.33 10.10 1.59
CA TRP A 82 6.05 10.57 2.11
C TRP A 82 6.25 11.64 3.16
N LYS A 83 5.20 12.41 3.40
CA LYS A 83 5.12 13.39 4.47
C LYS A 83 3.76 13.30 5.14
N SER A 84 3.64 13.91 6.31
CA SER A 84 2.37 14.06 7.02
C SER A 84 2.37 15.40 7.75
N ASN A 85 1.29 15.69 8.49
CA ASN A 85 1.24 16.93 9.24
C ASN A 85 2.35 17.04 10.29
N LYS A 86 2.82 15.92 10.84
CA LYS A 86 3.84 15.90 11.88
C LYS A 86 5.23 15.52 11.41
N ILE A 87 5.33 14.92 10.21
CA ILE A 87 6.59 14.42 9.65
C ILE A 87 6.87 15.17 8.37
N ALA A 88 7.99 15.86 8.32
CA ALA A 88 8.37 16.69 7.16
C ALA A 88 8.72 15.85 5.94
N GLY A 89 9.26 14.64 6.15
CA GLY A 89 9.57 13.72 5.07
C GLY A 89 10.18 12.44 5.62
N SER A 90 9.84 11.33 5.00
CA SER A 90 10.36 10.01 5.34
C SER A 90 10.22 9.08 4.16
N GLN A 91 10.68 7.85 4.34
CA GLN A 91 10.62 6.82 3.30
C GLN A 91 9.96 5.56 3.85
N LEU A 92 9.31 4.84 2.97
CA LEU A 92 8.81 3.49 3.26
C LEU A 92 8.86 2.65 1.98
N CYS A 93 8.77 1.34 2.15
CA CYS A 93 8.73 0.40 1.04
C CYS A 93 7.50 -0.48 1.16
N VAL A 94 6.93 -0.84 0.01
CA VAL A 94 5.82 -1.78 -0.06
C VAL A 94 6.17 -2.86 -1.07
N LEU A 95 6.08 -4.11 -0.64
CA LEU A 95 6.29 -5.27 -1.51
C LEU A 95 4.94 -5.80 -1.96
N PHE A 96 4.77 -5.91 -3.28
CA PHE A 96 3.60 -6.52 -3.89
C PHE A 96 4.02 -7.82 -4.56
N LYS A 97 3.35 -8.91 -4.22
CA LYS A 97 3.56 -10.21 -4.84
C LYS A 97 2.38 -10.56 -5.73
N PHE A 98 2.68 -11.07 -6.92
CA PHE A 98 1.70 -11.29 -7.98
C PHE A 98 1.53 -12.76 -8.33
N GLU A 99 0.29 -13.12 -8.67
CA GLU A 99 -0.08 -14.39 -9.26
C GLU A 99 -0.98 -14.10 -10.46
N ALA A 100 -0.56 -14.50 -11.65
CA ALA A 100 -1.33 -14.27 -12.89
C ALA A 100 -1.77 -12.81 -13.04
N SER A 101 -0.85 -11.90 -12.82
CA SER A 101 -1.06 -10.44 -12.94
C SER A 101 -2.01 -9.84 -11.89
N LYS A 102 -2.30 -10.58 -10.82
CA LYS A 102 -3.07 -10.07 -9.68
C LYS A 102 -2.27 -10.19 -8.40
N ILE A 103 -2.46 -9.22 -7.50
CA ILE A 103 -1.73 -9.14 -6.25
C ILE A 103 -2.33 -10.11 -5.25
N TYR A 104 -1.50 -10.99 -4.66
CA TYR A 104 -1.94 -11.87 -3.58
C TYR A 104 -1.37 -11.48 -2.23
N GLU A 105 -0.30 -10.65 -2.17
CA GLU A 105 0.25 -10.16 -0.92
C GLU A 105 0.74 -8.73 -1.10
N GLU A 106 0.37 -7.86 -0.17
CA GLU A 106 0.89 -6.50 -0.04
C GLU A 106 1.49 -6.37 1.34
N ARG A 107 2.80 -6.09 1.40
CA ARG A 107 3.54 -6.04 2.67
C ARG A 107 4.26 -4.71 2.79
N TRP A 108 4.00 -3.99 3.86
CA TRP A 108 4.58 -2.70 4.15
C TRP A 108 5.80 -2.82 5.05
N PHE A 109 6.82 -2.02 4.77
CA PHE A 109 8.02 -1.90 5.58
C PHE A 109 8.18 -0.42 5.92
N VAL A 110 7.97 -0.09 7.19
CA VAL A 110 8.02 1.29 7.69
C VAL A 110 8.86 1.35 8.94
N ASP A 111 9.42 2.52 9.23
CA ASP A 111 9.93 2.80 10.57
C ASP A 111 8.71 2.91 11.49
N THR A 112 8.50 1.90 12.32
CA THR A 112 7.29 1.78 13.12
C THR A 112 7.17 2.87 14.17
N GLU A 113 8.30 3.33 14.73
CA GLU A 113 8.29 4.43 15.69
C GLU A 113 7.90 5.73 15.02
N GLN A 114 8.51 6.04 13.87
CA GLN A 114 8.19 7.24 13.11
C GLN A 114 6.74 7.23 12.61
N TRP A 115 6.28 6.09 12.13
CA TRP A 115 4.89 5.93 11.68
C TRP A 115 3.91 6.22 12.82
N LYS A 116 4.17 5.66 13.99
CA LYS A 116 3.36 5.87 15.17
C LYS A 116 3.33 7.36 15.57
N ASN A 117 4.49 8.01 15.50
CA ASN A 117 4.61 9.42 15.87
C ASN A 117 4.02 10.37 14.82
N ALA A 118 3.72 9.88 13.63
CA ALA A 118 3.13 10.67 12.56
C ALA A 118 1.62 10.92 12.74
N PHE A 119 0.98 10.15 13.62
CA PHE A 119 -0.42 10.34 13.99
C PHE A 119 -0.52 11.40 15.11
#